data_5fb152063948217c46d74dca26e083b8
#
_entry.id   5fb152063948217c46d74dca26e083b8
#
_cell.length_a   1.000
_cell.length_b   1.000
_cell.length_c   1.000
_cell.angle_alpha   90.00
_cell.angle_beta   90.00
_cell.angle_gamma   90.00
#
_symmetry.space_group_name_H-M   'P 1'
#
loop_
_entity.id
_entity.type
_entity.pdbx_description
1 polymer ?
#
loop_
_entity_poly.entity_id
_entity_poly.type
_entity_poly.pdbx_seq_one_letter_code
_entity_poly.pdbx_strand_id
1 'polypeptide(L)'
;MTQYLISFGAHAMDHIPDEDAPAVARAAHAAVQEAINAGVYVSAGGLENQPASIVATGGAVTEGPYPQAIGGFTLLDVPSREEALRWAAKIAVACRCAQEVREIGFDPELDAMLRQADSRR
;
A
#
# COMPACT_ATOMS: atom_id res chain seq x y z
N MET A 1 -4.68 -16.12 7.59
CA MET A 1 -4.99 -14.70 7.34
C MET A 1 -4.78 -14.39 5.87
N THR A 2 -5.48 -13.40 5.36
CA THR A 2 -5.44 -13.03 3.95
C THR A 2 -4.81 -11.66 3.79
N GLN A 3 -3.99 -11.49 2.76
CA GLN A 3 -3.36 -10.20 2.50
C GLN A 3 -4.24 -9.33 1.61
N TYR A 4 -4.24 -8.04 1.91
CA TYR A 4 -4.99 -7.03 1.16
C TYR A 4 -4.08 -5.88 0.77
N LEU A 5 -4.24 -5.42 -0.47
CA LEU A 5 -3.59 -4.20 -0.96
C LEU A 5 -4.57 -3.05 -0.81
N ILE A 6 -4.17 -2.06 -0.02
CA ILE A 6 -4.90 -0.81 0.15
C ILE A 6 -4.09 0.27 -0.55
N SER A 7 -4.68 1.00 -1.49
CA SER A 7 -3.93 1.95 -2.29
C SER A 7 -4.75 3.17 -2.66
N PHE A 8 -4.06 4.22 -3.09
CA PHE A 8 -4.69 5.45 -3.59
C PHE A 8 -3.97 5.94 -4.83
N GLY A 9 -4.67 6.72 -5.66
CA GLY A 9 -4.13 7.22 -6.93
C GLY A 9 -3.04 8.27 -6.75
N ALA A 10 -2.23 8.45 -7.78
CA ALA A 10 -1.07 9.32 -7.76
C ALA A 10 -1.41 10.79 -7.44
N HIS A 11 -2.63 11.22 -7.75
CA HIS A 11 -3.06 12.61 -7.51
C HIS A 11 -4.10 12.74 -6.41
N ALA A 12 -4.36 11.67 -5.67
CA ALA A 12 -5.43 11.64 -4.67
C ALA A 12 -5.20 12.61 -3.51
N MET A 13 -3.96 12.97 -3.23
CA MET A 13 -3.60 13.88 -2.15
C MET A 13 -3.26 15.30 -2.60
N ASP A 14 -3.41 15.60 -3.90
CA ASP A 14 -3.03 16.91 -4.45
C ASP A 14 -3.83 18.08 -3.86
N HIS A 15 -5.03 17.82 -3.33
CA HIS A 15 -5.87 18.86 -2.71
C HIS A 15 -5.39 19.30 -1.33
N ILE A 16 -4.41 18.61 -0.75
CA ILE A 16 -3.94 18.91 0.60
C ILE A 16 -2.94 20.06 0.55
N PRO A 17 -3.17 21.14 1.31
CA PRO A 17 -2.20 22.25 1.35
C PRO A 17 -0.85 21.81 1.89
N ASP A 18 0.24 22.41 1.37
CA ASP A 18 1.61 22.08 1.79
C ASP A 18 1.81 22.24 3.29
N GLU A 19 1.18 23.24 3.90
CA GLU A 19 1.27 23.48 5.33
C GLU A 19 0.68 22.37 6.18
N ASP A 20 -0.24 21.55 5.61
CA ASP A 20 -0.85 20.42 6.30
C ASP A 20 -0.04 19.12 6.13
N ALA A 21 0.94 19.09 5.25
CA ALA A 21 1.70 17.88 4.97
C ALA A 21 2.31 17.22 6.22
N PRO A 22 2.92 17.97 7.16
CA PRO A 22 3.44 17.34 8.39
C PRO A 22 2.35 16.70 9.24
N ALA A 23 1.16 17.32 9.32
CA ALA A 23 0.04 16.75 10.09
C ALA A 23 -0.49 15.48 9.44
N VAL A 24 -0.58 15.46 8.11
CA VAL A 24 -1.01 14.26 7.37
C VAL A 24 0.01 13.13 7.55
N ALA A 25 1.30 13.43 7.48
CA ALA A 25 2.34 12.44 7.70
C ALA A 25 2.24 11.83 9.10
N ARG A 26 2.03 12.66 10.13
CA ARG A 26 1.86 12.16 11.51
C ARG A 26 0.62 11.26 11.63
N ALA A 27 -0.49 11.65 11.02
CA ALA A 27 -1.70 10.85 11.05
C ALA A 27 -1.51 9.51 10.34
N ALA A 28 -0.85 9.51 9.19
CA ALA A 28 -0.53 8.27 8.46
C ALA A 28 0.38 7.36 9.29
N HIS A 29 1.41 7.91 9.90
CA HIS A 29 2.31 7.15 10.77
C HIS A 29 1.56 6.57 11.97
N ALA A 30 0.62 7.31 12.55
CA ALA A 30 -0.19 6.82 13.66
C ALA A 30 -1.06 5.62 13.24
N ALA A 31 -1.68 5.68 12.05
CA ALA A 31 -2.46 4.57 11.52
C ALA A 31 -1.59 3.33 11.28
N VAL A 32 -0.40 3.52 10.74
CA VAL A 32 0.56 2.43 10.54
C VAL A 32 0.99 1.84 11.88
N GLN A 33 1.24 2.69 12.88
CA GLN A 33 1.63 2.20 14.21
C GLN A 33 0.52 1.35 14.83
N GLU A 34 -0.75 1.73 14.65
CA GLU A 34 -1.87 0.91 15.11
C GLU A 34 -1.86 -0.46 14.43
N ALA A 35 -1.59 -0.51 13.12
CA ALA A 35 -1.53 -1.77 12.38
C ALA A 35 -0.37 -2.64 12.83
N ILE A 36 0.79 -2.03 13.11
CA ILE A 36 1.94 -2.73 13.67
C ILE A 36 1.58 -3.33 15.03
N ASN A 37 0.96 -2.54 15.90
CA ASN A 37 0.57 -2.98 17.24
C ASN A 37 -0.46 -4.11 17.20
N ALA A 38 -1.32 -4.10 16.20
CA ALA A 38 -2.32 -5.15 16.01
C ALA A 38 -1.74 -6.42 15.35
N GLY A 39 -0.50 -6.39 14.90
CA GLY A 39 0.14 -7.54 14.27
C GLY A 39 -0.31 -7.82 12.85
N VAL A 40 -0.91 -6.84 12.17
CA VAL A 40 -1.46 -7.03 10.81
C VAL A 40 -0.65 -6.32 9.72
N TYR A 41 0.33 -5.52 10.09
CA TYR A 41 1.12 -4.74 9.16
C TYR A 41 2.12 -5.62 8.38
N VAL A 42 2.16 -5.44 7.06
CA VAL A 42 3.16 -6.10 6.21
C VAL A 42 4.13 -5.05 5.65
N SER A 43 3.61 -4.03 4.96
CA SER A 43 4.42 -2.98 4.35
C SER A 43 3.52 -1.79 3.99
N ALA A 44 4.12 -0.63 3.87
CA ALA A 44 3.42 0.57 3.42
C ALA A 44 4.44 1.56 2.88
N GLY A 45 3.99 2.47 2.04
CA GLY A 45 4.84 3.54 1.54
C GLY A 45 4.13 4.46 0.58
N GLY A 46 4.61 5.70 0.52
CA GLY A 46 4.26 6.62 -0.54
C GLY A 46 5.26 6.48 -1.66
N LEU A 47 4.79 6.63 -2.89
CA LEU A 47 5.66 6.62 -4.05
C LEU A 47 6.17 8.02 -4.31
N GLU A 48 7.43 8.11 -4.73
CA GLU A 48 8.01 9.39 -5.09
C GLU A 48 7.26 10.02 -6.27
N ASN A 49 7.18 11.35 -6.28
CA ASN A 49 6.56 12.09 -7.37
C ASN A 49 7.49 12.09 -8.57
N GLN A 50 7.41 11.05 -9.36
CA GLN A 50 8.29 10.83 -10.52
C GLN A 50 7.55 10.09 -11.61
N PRO A 51 7.94 10.24 -12.88
CA PRO A 51 7.38 9.43 -13.94
C PRO A 51 7.68 7.95 -13.72
N ALA A 52 6.69 7.11 -13.99
CA ALA A 52 6.90 5.66 -13.90
C ALA A 52 7.75 5.21 -15.10
N SER A 53 8.71 4.34 -14.83
CA SER A 53 9.43 3.64 -15.88
C SER A 53 8.65 2.38 -16.25
N ILE A 54 8.43 2.18 -17.54
CA ILE A 54 7.68 1.04 -18.05
C ILE A 54 8.64 0.14 -18.77
N VAL A 55 8.76 -1.10 -18.30
CA VAL A 55 9.66 -2.08 -18.89
C VAL A 55 8.84 -3.10 -19.68
N ALA A 56 9.03 -3.12 -20.98
CA ALA A 56 8.35 -4.06 -21.87
C ALA A 56 8.91 -5.48 -21.71
N THR A 57 8.19 -6.48 -22.23
CA THR A 57 8.59 -7.87 -22.14
C THR A 57 9.95 -8.17 -22.79
N GLY A 58 10.36 -7.36 -23.76
CA GLY A 58 11.68 -7.46 -24.38
C GLY A 58 12.77 -6.67 -23.68
N GLY A 59 12.44 -6.02 -22.56
CA GLY A 59 13.41 -5.26 -21.78
C GLY A 59 13.50 -3.78 -22.15
N ALA A 60 12.79 -3.32 -23.19
CA ALA A 60 12.79 -1.90 -23.55
C ALA A 60 12.14 -1.08 -22.45
N VAL A 61 12.75 0.07 -22.14
CA VAL A 61 12.29 0.95 -21.06
C VAL A 61 11.73 2.23 -21.67
N THR A 62 10.52 2.59 -21.28
CA THR A 62 9.89 3.86 -21.65
C THR A 62 9.40 4.54 -20.38
N GLU A 63 9.18 5.85 -20.43
CA GLU A 63 8.62 6.57 -19.30
C GLU A 63 7.12 6.81 -19.48
N GLY A 64 6.37 6.59 -18.36
CA GLY A 64 4.94 6.85 -18.33
C GLY A 64 4.64 8.31 -18.57
N PRO A 65 3.37 8.74 -18.54
CA PRO A 65 2.42 8.34 -17.50
C PRO A 65 1.66 7.05 -17.77
N TYR A 66 1.31 6.37 -16.67
CA TYR A 66 0.39 5.24 -16.70
C TYR A 66 -0.98 5.74 -16.23
N PRO A 67 -2.07 5.38 -16.93
CA PRO A 67 -3.40 5.91 -16.59
C PRO A 67 -3.86 5.62 -15.17
N GLN A 68 -3.37 4.55 -14.57
CA GLN A 68 -3.79 4.12 -13.24
C GLN A 68 -2.63 4.07 -12.25
N ALA A 69 -1.75 5.05 -12.33
CA ALA A 69 -0.62 5.15 -11.39
C ALA A 69 -1.13 5.30 -9.96
N ILE A 70 -0.50 4.57 -9.02
CA ILE A 70 -0.80 4.72 -7.59
C ILE A 70 0.16 5.74 -6.97
N GLY A 71 -0.29 6.40 -5.89
CA GLY A 71 0.52 7.34 -5.13
C GLY A 71 1.10 6.74 -3.86
N GLY A 72 0.48 5.68 -3.36
CA GLY A 72 0.95 4.98 -2.17
C GLY A 72 0.13 3.73 -1.91
N PHE A 73 0.59 2.93 -0.97
CA PHE A 73 -0.06 1.66 -0.65
C PHE A 73 0.16 1.26 0.80
N THR A 74 -0.69 0.37 1.28
CA THR A 74 -0.54 -0.34 2.55
C THR A 74 -0.89 -1.80 2.31
N LEU A 75 -0.01 -2.70 2.71
CA LEU A 75 -0.26 -4.15 2.68
C LEU A 75 -0.54 -4.63 4.08
N LEU A 76 -1.67 -5.30 4.26
CA LEU A 76 -2.08 -5.86 5.55
C LEU A 76 -2.38 -7.33 5.42
N ASP A 77 -2.14 -8.07 6.50
CA ASP A 77 -2.49 -9.48 6.64
C ASP A 77 -3.55 -9.57 7.74
N VAL A 78 -4.80 -9.78 7.35
CA VAL A 78 -5.95 -9.68 8.25
C VAL A 78 -6.86 -10.91 8.09
N PRO A 79 -7.70 -11.19 9.12
CA PRO A 79 -8.55 -12.39 9.07
C PRO A 79 -9.73 -12.29 8.11
N SER A 80 -10.15 -11.08 7.72
CA SER A 80 -11.35 -10.94 6.88
C SER A 80 -11.31 -9.66 6.06
N ARG A 81 -12.16 -9.61 5.02
CA ARG A 81 -12.35 -8.40 4.22
C ARG A 81 -12.89 -7.25 5.06
N GLU A 82 -13.78 -7.54 6.00
CA GLU A 82 -14.34 -6.53 6.90
C GLU A 82 -13.25 -5.85 7.73
N GLU A 83 -12.28 -6.62 8.20
CA GLU A 83 -11.12 -6.07 8.91
C GLU A 83 -10.31 -5.15 7.99
N ALA A 84 -10.06 -5.60 6.75
CA ALA A 84 -9.33 -4.79 5.77
C ALA A 84 -10.03 -3.46 5.51
N LEU A 85 -11.37 -3.48 5.38
CA LEU A 85 -12.16 -2.27 5.15
C LEU A 85 -12.09 -1.32 6.33
N ARG A 86 -12.08 -1.84 7.56
CA ARG A 86 -11.93 -0.99 8.75
C ARG A 86 -10.57 -0.30 8.77
N TRP A 87 -9.51 -1.01 8.46
CA TRP A 87 -8.18 -0.41 8.36
C TRP A 87 -8.11 0.62 7.24
N ALA A 88 -8.71 0.32 6.08
CA ALA A 88 -8.75 1.25 4.97
C ALA A 88 -9.47 2.55 5.34
N ALA A 89 -10.54 2.45 6.13
CA ALA A 89 -11.25 3.64 6.61
C ALA A 89 -10.35 4.53 7.47
N LYS A 90 -9.55 3.94 8.36
CA LYS A 90 -8.59 4.69 9.18
C LYS A 90 -7.53 5.37 8.31
N ILE A 91 -7.03 4.65 7.32
CA ILE A 91 -6.02 5.18 6.39
C ILE A 91 -6.61 6.31 5.54
N ALA A 92 -7.85 6.14 5.07
CA ALA A 92 -8.52 7.17 4.28
C ALA A 92 -8.66 8.47 5.06
N VAL A 93 -9.02 8.40 6.34
CA VAL A 93 -9.11 9.57 7.20
C VAL A 93 -7.72 10.20 7.38
N ALA A 94 -6.72 9.40 7.66
CA ALA A 94 -5.35 9.87 7.90
C ALA A 94 -4.75 10.56 6.67
N CYS A 95 -4.92 9.96 5.50
CA CYS A 95 -4.35 10.46 4.23
C CYS A 95 -5.26 11.46 3.52
N ARG A 96 -6.47 11.69 4.03
CA ARG A 96 -7.45 12.61 3.47
C ARG A 96 -7.83 12.28 2.02
N CYS A 97 -7.84 11.01 1.67
CA CYS A 97 -8.25 10.57 0.34
C CYS A 97 -8.80 9.14 0.39
N ALA A 98 -9.64 8.83 -0.58
CA ALA A 98 -10.25 7.50 -0.69
C ALA A 98 -9.19 6.42 -0.92
N GLN A 99 -9.46 5.23 -0.43
CA GLN A 99 -8.57 4.09 -0.59
C GLN A 99 -9.26 2.99 -1.38
N GLU A 100 -8.52 2.33 -2.26
CA GLU A 100 -8.97 1.12 -2.92
C GLU A 100 -8.52 -0.09 -2.09
N VAL A 101 -9.38 -1.09 -1.98
CA VAL A 101 -9.08 -2.31 -1.22
C VAL A 101 -9.25 -3.50 -2.14
N ARG A 102 -8.17 -4.26 -2.32
CA ARG A 102 -8.20 -5.47 -3.13
C ARG A 102 -7.51 -6.61 -2.41
N GLU A 103 -8.13 -7.79 -2.48
CA GLU A 103 -7.54 -9.00 -1.92
C GLU A 103 -6.40 -9.49 -2.80
N ILE A 104 -5.32 -9.92 -2.16
CA ILE A 104 -4.20 -10.56 -2.85
C ILE A 104 -4.45 -12.06 -2.87
N GLY A 105 -4.43 -12.65 -4.07
CA GLY A 105 -4.63 -14.10 -4.21
C GLY A 105 -3.54 -14.88 -3.50
N PHE A 106 -3.94 -15.92 -2.76
CA PHE A 106 -2.98 -16.77 -2.08
C PHE A 106 -2.26 -17.66 -3.09
N ASP A 107 -0.94 -17.66 -3.02
CA ASP A 107 -0.07 -18.49 -3.86
C ASP A 107 0.68 -19.46 -2.95
N PRO A 108 0.23 -20.72 -2.86
CA PRO A 108 0.85 -21.70 -1.97
C PRO A 108 2.29 -22.02 -2.32
N GLU A 109 2.64 -21.96 -3.60
CA GLU A 109 4.00 -22.23 -4.04
C GLU A 109 4.95 -21.12 -3.59
N LEU A 110 4.55 -19.86 -3.77
CA LEU A 110 5.31 -18.72 -3.30
C LEU A 110 5.45 -18.75 -1.79
N ASP A 111 4.36 -19.05 -1.08
CA ASP A 111 4.36 -19.14 0.37
C ASP A 111 5.36 -20.19 0.87
N ALA A 112 5.41 -21.36 0.21
CA ALA A 112 6.37 -22.42 0.53
C ALA A 112 7.82 -21.95 0.29
N MET A 113 8.06 -21.22 -0.78
CA MET A 113 9.38 -20.67 -1.08
C MET A 113 9.85 -19.70 0.01
N LEU A 114 8.95 -18.82 0.47
CA LEU A 114 9.26 -17.85 1.52
C LEU A 114 9.57 -18.55 2.84
N ARG A 115 8.80 -19.56 3.21
CA ARG A 115 9.05 -20.33 4.43
C ARG A 115 10.39 -21.06 4.38
N GLN A 116 10.75 -21.61 3.22
CA GLN A 116 12.02 -22.29 3.05
C GLN A 116 13.18 -21.30 3.16
N ALA A 117 13.06 -20.10 2.62
CA ALA A 117 14.06 -19.05 2.75
C ALA A 117 14.27 -18.66 4.22
N ASP A 118 13.15 -18.50 4.97
CA ASP A 118 13.22 -18.16 6.40
C ASP A 118 13.91 -19.25 7.21
N SER A 119 13.68 -20.52 6.89
CA SER A 119 14.29 -21.64 7.63
C SER A 119 15.79 -21.77 7.41
N ARG A 120 16.35 -21.06 6.42
CA ARG A 120 17.80 -21.07 6.13
C ARG A 120 18.57 -19.96 6.83
N ARG A 121 17.90 -19.08 7.52
CA ARG A 121 18.54 -17.97 8.25
C ARG A 121 19.13 -18.40 9.56
#